data_48219f47f00291f2d70c11bd32be5404
#
_entry.id   48219f47f00291f2d70c11bd32be5404
#
_cell.length_a   1.000
_cell.length_b   1.000
_cell.length_c   1.000
_cell.angle_alpha   90.00
_cell.angle_beta   90.00
_cell.angle_gamma   90.00
#
_symmetry.space_group_name_H-M   'P 1'
#
loop_
_entity.id
_entity.type
_entity.pdbx_description
1 polymer ?
#
loop_
_entity_poly.entity_id
_entity_poly.type
_entity_poly.pdbx_seq_one_letter_code
_entity_poly.pdbx_strand_id
1 'polypeptide(L)'
;MYLDASAIVAILAEEEDAGYYIAKLEDSKRQIFCSPLTVYEAVISLARNEATKTVGAQSPIPQQCIDDAQVDVASLLETLNVKEMSMNASIHVKSIAAAREYGKIVASPARLNMGDCFVYAMAKEYRLPLLFKGDDFTKTDIEQA
;
A
#
# COMPACT_ATOMS: atom_id res chain seq x y z
N MET A 1 -7.54 2.09 10.90
CA MET A 1 -6.19 1.68 10.44
C MET A 1 -5.88 2.31 9.09
N TYR A 2 -4.61 2.39 8.73
CA TYR A 2 -4.16 2.80 7.40
C TYR A 2 -3.81 1.55 6.59
N LEU A 3 -4.27 1.48 5.35
CA LEU A 3 -4.10 0.34 4.45
C LEU A 3 -3.00 0.63 3.45
N ASP A 4 -2.00 -0.23 3.38
CA ASP A 4 -0.93 -0.16 2.40
C ASP A 4 -1.30 -0.89 1.10
N ALA A 5 -0.66 -0.49 0.00
CA ALA A 5 -0.85 -1.10 -1.31
C ALA A 5 -0.51 -2.61 -1.33
N SER A 6 0.49 -3.03 -0.55
CA SER A 6 0.89 -4.44 -0.47
C SER A 6 -0.23 -5.36 0.03
N ALA A 7 -1.03 -4.91 1.01
CA ALA A 7 -2.16 -5.67 1.50
C ALA A 7 -3.32 -5.70 0.49
N ILE A 8 -3.57 -4.60 -0.23
CA ILE A 8 -4.56 -4.55 -1.33
C ILE A 8 -4.19 -5.55 -2.43
N VAL A 9 -2.92 -5.53 -2.85
CA VAL A 9 -2.42 -6.43 -3.90
C VAL A 9 -2.50 -7.88 -3.45
N ALA A 10 -2.12 -8.19 -2.21
CA ALA A 10 -2.22 -9.55 -1.67
C ALA A 10 -3.65 -10.11 -1.75
N ILE A 11 -4.65 -9.28 -1.43
CA ILE A 11 -6.06 -9.66 -1.50
C ILE A 11 -6.49 -9.89 -2.96
N LEU A 12 -6.25 -8.92 -3.85
CA LEU A 12 -6.75 -8.97 -5.23
C LEU A 12 -5.99 -9.95 -6.12
N ALA A 13 -4.72 -10.20 -5.83
CA ALA A 13 -3.94 -11.23 -6.51
C ALA A 13 -4.16 -12.64 -5.94
N GLU A 14 -5.04 -12.79 -4.93
CA GLU A 14 -5.36 -14.07 -4.27
C GLU A 14 -4.10 -14.77 -3.73
N GLU A 15 -3.19 -13.99 -3.12
CA GLU A 15 -1.98 -14.56 -2.55
C GLU A 15 -2.31 -15.46 -1.34
N GLU A 16 -1.39 -16.37 -0.97
CA GLU A 16 -1.62 -17.39 0.06
C GLU A 16 -2.12 -16.82 1.40
N ASP A 17 -1.69 -15.60 1.73
CA ASP A 17 -2.06 -14.90 2.97
C ASP A 17 -3.21 -13.87 2.80
N ALA A 18 -3.89 -13.84 1.65
CA ALA A 18 -5.02 -12.94 1.38
C ALA A 18 -6.10 -13.01 2.46
N GLY A 19 -6.44 -14.23 2.91
CA GLY A 19 -7.44 -14.46 3.95
C GLY A 19 -7.11 -13.77 5.27
N TYR A 20 -5.83 -13.65 5.63
CA TYR A 20 -5.39 -12.93 6.82
C TYR A 20 -5.73 -11.43 6.72
N TYR A 21 -5.44 -10.80 5.57
CA TYR A 21 -5.72 -9.37 5.38
C TYR A 21 -7.22 -9.09 5.33
N ILE A 22 -7.99 -9.94 4.66
CA ILE A 22 -9.46 -9.83 4.63
C ILE A 22 -10.03 -9.88 6.06
N ALA A 23 -9.64 -10.87 6.85
CA ALA A 23 -10.10 -11.00 8.24
C ALA A 23 -9.75 -9.77 9.09
N LYS A 24 -8.53 -9.22 8.94
CA LYS A 24 -8.10 -8.00 9.63
C LYS A 24 -8.95 -6.79 9.26
N LEU A 25 -9.35 -6.67 8.00
CA LEU A 25 -10.17 -5.56 7.50
C LEU A 25 -11.63 -5.71 7.94
N GLU A 26 -12.20 -6.91 7.90
CA GLU A 26 -13.57 -7.22 8.35
C GLU A 26 -13.73 -7.06 9.86
N ASP A 27 -12.75 -7.47 10.65
CA ASP A 27 -12.75 -7.33 12.10
C ASP A 27 -12.55 -5.89 12.58
N SER A 28 -12.17 -4.99 11.68
CA SER A 28 -11.89 -3.62 12.02
C SER A 28 -13.17 -2.85 12.39
N LYS A 29 -13.29 -2.49 13.67
CA LYS A 29 -14.36 -1.62 14.17
C LYS A 29 -14.13 -0.14 13.87
N ARG A 30 -12.95 0.21 13.37
CA ARG A 30 -12.54 1.60 13.07
C ARG A 30 -12.52 1.81 11.57
N GLN A 31 -12.71 3.06 11.18
CA GLN A 31 -12.58 3.46 9.77
C GLN A 31 -11.22 3.05 9.20
N ILE A 32 -11.24 2.48 8.00
CA ILE A 32 -10.05 2.15 7.21
C ILE A 32 -9.76 3.33 6.30
N PHE A 33 -8.48 3.66 6.17
CA PHE A 33 -8.00 4.78 5.37
C PHE A 33 -6.88 4.33 4.42
N CYS A 34 -6.79 4.99 3.29
CA CYS A 34 -5.64 4.94 2.37
C CYS A 34 -5.35 6.34 1.82
N SER A 35 -4.42 6.47 0.90
CA SER A 35 -4.15 7.73 0.17
C SER A 35 -4.18 7.52 -1.33
N PRO A 36 -4.22 8.61 -2.16
CA PRO A 36 -4.09 8.51 -3.61
C PRO A 36 -2.84 7.76 -4.05
N LEU A 37 -1.73 7.90 -3.32
CA LEU A 37 -0.49 7.17 -3.62
C LEU A 37 -0.66 5.67 -3.39
N THR A 38 -1.31 5.26 -2.30
CA THR A 38 -1.63 3.84 -2.03
C THR A 38 -2.47 3.25 -3.16
N VAL A 39 -3.51 3.97 -3.62
CA VAL A 39 -4.36 3.54 -4.73
C VAL A 39 -3.54 3.38 -6.01
N TYR A 40 -2.72 4.38 -6.35
CA TYR A 40 -1.84 4.32 -7.52
C TYR A 40 -0.89 3.12 -7.46
N GLU A 41 -0.20 2.91 -6.34
CA GLU A 41 0.74 1.79 -6.17
C GLU A 41 0.04 0.44 -6.26
N ALA A 42 -1.15 0.30 -5.67
CA ALA A 42 -1.93 -0.93 -5.75
C ALA A 42 -2.33 -1.26 -7.20
N VAL A 43 -2.86 -0.26 -7.93
CA VAL A 43 -3.25 -0.42 -9.34
C VAL A 43 -2.05 -0.83 -10.20
N ILE A 44 -0.93 -0.11 -10.11
CA ILE A 44 0.24 -0.39 -10.95
C ILE A 44 0.88 -1.74 -10.61
N SER A 45 0.92 -2.10 -9.32
CA SER A 45 1.46 -3.39 -8.88
C SER A 45 0.57 -4.56 -9.34
N LEU A 46 -0.75 -4.43 -9.21
CA LEU A 46 -1.70 -5.45 -9.68
C LEU A 46 -1.64 -5.61 -11.20
N ALA A 47 -1.65 -4.51 -11.94
CA ALA A 47 -1.51 -4.52 -13.40
C ALA A 47 -0.18 -5.15 -13.84
N ARG A 48 0.92 -4.90 -13.13
CA ARG A 48 2.22 -5.52 -13.40
C ARG A 48 2.19 -7.02 -13.14
N ASN A 49 1.55 -7.47 -12.06
CA ASN A 49 1.40 -8.88 -11.75
C ASN A 49 0.66 -9.61 -12.88
N GLU A 50 -0.44 -9.04 -13.37
CA GLU A 50 -1.23 -9.62 -14.45
C GLU A 50 -0.47 -9.59 -15.79
N ALA A 51 0.17 -8.48 -16.12
CA ALA A 51 1.02 -8.39 -17.33
C ALA A 51 2.17 -9.42 -17.30
N THR A 52 2.75 -9.69 -16.13
CA THR A 52 3.81 -10.68 -15.99
C THR A 52 3.32 -12.08 -16.35
N LYS A 53 2.10 -12.43 -15.95
CA LYS A 53 1.47 -13.73 -16.28
C LYS A 53 1.11 -13.86 -17.76
N THR A 54 0.69 -12.76 -18.40
CA THR A 54 0.11 -12.78 -19.76
C THR A 54 1.12 -12.47 -20.86
N VAL A 55 1.98 -11.46 -20.68
CA VAL A 55 2.94 -11.00 -21.71
C VAL A 55 4.40 -11.07 -21.28
N GLY A 56 4.67 -11.41 -20.02
CA GLY A 56 6.00 -11.57 -19.47
C GLY A 56 6.53 -10.35 -18.71
N ALA A 57 7.42 -10.61 -17.74
CA ALA A 57 7.91 -9.63 -16.76
C ALA A 57 8.64 -8.42 -17.37
N GLN A 58 9.28 -8.59 -18.53
CA GLN A 58 10.05 -7.54 -19.21
C GLN A 58 9.23 -6.73 -20.21
N SER A 59 7.98 -7.12 -20.45
CA SER A 59 7.09 -6.44 -21.41
C SER A 59 6.50 -5.17 -20.78
N PRO A 60 6.17 -4.15 -21.59
CA PRO A 60 5.33 -3.04 -21.14
C PRO A 60 4.00 -3.56 -20.60
N ILE A 61 3.44 -2.87 -19.61
CA ILE A 61 2.10 -3.21 -19.11
C ILE A 61 1.07 -2.83 -20.16
N PRO A 62 0.22 -3.77 -20.64
CA PRO A 62 -0.91 -3.43 -21.50
C PRO A 62 -1.87 -2.47 -20.78
N GLN A 63 -2.41 -1.49 -21.51
CA GLN A 63 -3.37 -0.53 -20.93
C GLN A 63 -4.56 -1.24 -20.28
N GLN A 64 -5.06 -2.30 -20.90
CA GLN A 64 -6.16 -3.09 -20.35
C GLN A 64 -5.88 -3.63 -18.95
N CYS A 65 -4.64 -4.08 -18.68
CA CYS A 65 -4.28 -4.55 -17.33
C CYS A 65 -4.37 -3.41 -16.28
N ILE A 66 -4.10 -2.17 -16.69
CA ILE A 66 -4.22 -1.00 -15.80
C ILE A 66 -5.71 -0.67 -15.58
N ASP A 67 -6.51 -0.69 -16.66
CA ASP A 67 -7.94 -0.41 -16.59
C ASP A 67 -8.66 -1.44 -15.70
N ASP A 68 -8.37 -2.73 -15.88
CA ASP A 68 -8.94 -3.81 -15.08
C ASP A 68 -8.50 -3.69 -13.60
N ALA A 69 -7.21 -3.50 -13.34
CA ALA A 69 -6.69 -3.32 -11.99
C ALA A 69 -7.30 -2.10 -11.29
N GLN A 70 -7.56 -1.01 -12.01
CA GLN A 70 -8.22 0.18 -11.46
C GLN A 70 -9.65 -0.13 -11.01
N VAL A 71 -10.40 -0.90 -11.80
CA VAL A 71 -11.76 -1.32 -11.46
C VAL A 71 -11.74 -2.22 -10.22
N ASP A 72 -10.84 -3.20 -10.18
CA ASP A 72 -10.75 -4.15 -9.07
C ASP A 72 -10.37 -3.46 -7.75
N VAL A 73 -9.37 -2.58 -7.79
CA VAL A 73 -8.96 -1.80 -6.61
C VAL A 73 -10.10 -0.90 -6.13
N ALA A 74 -10.77 -0.16 -7.03
CA ALA A 74 -11.88 0.70 -6.66
C ALA A 74 -13.04 -0.10 -6.03
N SER A 75 -13.38 -1.25 -6.60
CA SER A 75 -14.44 -2.14 -6.10
C SER A 75 -14.13 -2.68 -4.71
N LEU A 76 -12.88 -3.09 -4.46
CA LEU A 76 -12.43 -3.54 -3.14
C LEU A 76 -12.54 -2.42 -2.09
N LEU A 77 -12.03 -1.23 -2.42
CA LEU A 77 -12.05 -0.08 -1.51
C LEU A 77 -13.48 0.35 -1.17
N GLU A 78 -14.39 0.33 -2.14
CA GLU A 78 -15.82 0.59 -1.94
C GLU A 78 -16.46 -0.46 -1.04
N THR A 79 -16.25 -1.74 -1.32
CA THR A 79 -16.79 -2.86 -0.55
C THR A 79 -16.37 -2.80 0.93
N LEU A 80 -15.13 -2.43 1.18
CA LEU A 80 -14.57 -2.29 2.53
C LEU A 80 -14.83 -0.92 3.16
N ASN A 81 -15.54 -0.03 2.47
CA ASN A 81 -15.80 1.35 2.90
C ASN A 81 -14.50 2.08 3.31
N VAL A 82 -13.42 1.88 2.54
CA VAL A 82 -12.14 2.56 2.77
C VAL A 82 -12.28 4.04 2.39
N LYS A 83 -11.77 4.93 3.23
CA LYS A 83 -11.74 6.37 2.95
C LYS A 83 -10.38 6.81 2.45
N GLU A 84 -10.37 7.42 1.27
CA GLU A 84 -9.19 8.05 0.74
C GLU A 84 -8.92 9.39 1.43
N MET A 85 -7.72 9.55 1.96
CA MET A 85 -7.27 10.75 2.68
C MET A 85 -6.38 11.59 1.77
N SER A 86 -6.66 12.89 1.70
CA SER A 86 -5.79 13.82 0.99
C SER A 86 -4.40 13.90 1.63
N MET A 87 -3.38 13.88 0.79
CA MET A 87 -2.01 14.15 1.20
C MET A 87 -1.81 15.67 1.27
N ASN A 88 -1.66 16.20 2.47
CA ASN A 88 -1.45 17.63 2.65
C ASN A 88 -0.04 18.08 2.22
N ALA A 89 0.14 19.40 2.04
CA ALA A 89 1.40 19.95 1.55
C ALA A 89 2.60 19.72 2.49
N SER A 90 2.39 19.42 3.77
CA SER A 90 3.46 19.19 4.74
C SER A 90 3.92 17.74 4.83
N ILE A 91 3.20 16.80 4.22
CA ILE A 91 3.51 15.38 4.35
C ILE A 91 4.93 15.03 3.86
N HIS A 92 5.44 15.76 2.86
CA HIS A 92 6.79 15.56 2.35
C HIS A 92 7.87 15.72 3.43
N VAL A 93 7.67 16.59 4.42
CA VAL A 93 8.63 16.79 5.51
C VAL A 93 8.80 15.51 6.32
N LYS A 94 7.68 14.84 6.64
CA LYS A 94 7.68 13.57 7.37
C LYS A 94 8.18 12.42 6.51
N SER A 95 7.84 12.40 5.23
CA SER A 95 8.34 11.38 4.29
C SER A 95 9.86 11.48 4.10
N ILE A 96 10.41 12.69 4.02
CA ILE A 96 11.86 12.91 3.99
C ILE A 96 12.52 12.48 5.30
N ALA A 97 11.90 12.75 6.45
CA ALA A 97 12.39 12.27 7.73
C ALA A 97 12.41 10.73 7.80
N ALA A 98 11.33 10.09 7.34
CA ALA A 98 11.25 8.62 7.21
C ALA A 98 12.35 8.07 6.29
N ALA A 99 12.58 8.70 5.13
CA ALA A 99 13.64 8.30 4.20
C ALA A 99 15.04 8.41 4.83
N ARG A 100 15.27 9.44 5.66
CA ARG A 100 16.54 9.64 6.37
C ARG A 100 16.78 8.59 7.45
N GLU A 101 15.74 8.10 8.10
CA GLU A 101 15.85 7.15 9.21
C GLU A 101 15.70 5.70 8.74
N TYR A 102 14.72 5.41 7.89
CA TYR A 102 14.31 4.08 7.49
C TYR A 102 14.54 3.77 6.02
N GLY A 103 14.96 4.76 5.23
CA GLY A 103 15.00 4.64 3.77
C GLY A 103 16.08 3.70 3.24
N LYS A 104 15.76 3.06 2.12
CA LYS A 104 16.71 2.29 1.32
C LYS A 104 17.91 3.14 0.87
N ILE A 105 17.71 4.43 0.62
CA ILE A 105 18.75 5.37 0.17
C ILE A 105 19.86 5.60 1.18
N VAL A 106 19.61 5.35 2.46
CA VAL A 106 20.59 5.43 3.56
C VAL A 106 20.99 4.06 4.07
N ALA A 107 20.69 3.00 3.31
CA ALA A 107 20.97 1.61 3.66
C ALA A 107 20.40 1.18 5.03
N SER A 108 19.29 1.78 5.47
CA SER A 108 18.59 1.37 6.68
C SER A 108 18.12 -0.10 6.58
N PRO A 109 18.11 -0.86 7.70
CA PRO A 109 17.57 -2.21 7.72
C PRO A 109 16.10 -2.33 7.28
N ALA A 110 15.29 -1.29 7.48
CA ALA A 110 13.91 -1.22 7.04
C ALA A 110 13.77 -1.07 5.52
N ARG A 111 14.76 -0.46 4.86
CA ARG A 111 14.86 -0.33 3.39
C ARG A 111 13.64 0.31 2.73
N LEU A 112 12.92 1.19 3.42
CA LEU A 112 11.74 1.85 2.87
C LEU A 112 12.06 2.51 1.53
N ASN A 113 11.24 2.24 0.51
CA ASN A 113 11.25 2.94 -0.76
C ASN A 113 10.52 4.30 -0.65
N MET A 114 10.36 5.00 -1.76
CA MET A 114 9.69 6.32 -1.75
C MET A 114 8.22 6.19 -1.30
N GLY A 115 7.48 5.24 -1.85
CA GLY A 115 6.07 5.01 -1.50
C GLY A 115 5.92 4.66 -0.03
N ASP A 116 6.73 3.72 0.46
CA ASP A 116 6.74 3.33 1.87
C ASP A 116 6.97 4.51 2.82
N CYS A 117 7.89 5.44 2.45
CA CYS A 117 8.13 6.64 3.24
C CYS A 117 6.90 7.55 3.32
N PHE A 118 6.11 7.66 2.25
CA PHE A 118 4.85 8.40 2.26
C PHE A 118 3.76 7.69 3.05
N VAL A 119 3.63 6.37 2.88
CA VAL A 119 2.69 5.54 3.66
C VAL A 119 3.00 5.64 5.16
N TYR A 120 4.28 5.46 5.54
CA TYR A 120 4.73 5.67 6.91
C TYR A 120 4.37 7.06 7.44
N ALA A 121 4.67 8.11 6.65
CA ALA A 121 4.39 9.49 7.03
C ALA A 121 2.89 9.75 7.24
N MET A 122 2.03 9.21 6.37
CA MET A 122 0.57 9.30 6.50
C MET A 122 0.06 8.58 7.74
N ALA A 123 0.48 7.34 7.96
CA ALA A 123 0.07 6.57 9.13
C ALA A 123 0.50 7.26 10.44
N LYS A 124 1.73 7.78 10.52
CA LYS A 124 2.23 8.54 11.68
C LYS A 124 1.53 9.87 11.88
N GLU A 125 1.24 10.62 10.80
CA GLU A 125 0.53 11.91 10.87
C GLU A 125 -0.81 11.76 11.57
N TYR A 126 -1.56 10.72 11.18
CA TYR A 126 -2.91 10.48 11.66
C TYR A 126 -2.99 9.49 12.82
N ARG A 127 -1.85 9.02 13.32
CA ARG A 127 -1.73 8.05 14.44
C ARG A 127 -2.57 6.80 14.18
N LEU A 128 -2.43 6.25 13.00
CA LEU A 128 -3.13 5.05 12.55
C LEU A 128 -2.18 3.86 12.55
N PRO A 129 -2.59 2.70 13.08
CA PRO A 129 -1.85 1.46 12.85
C PRO A 129 -1.89 1.12 11.36
N LEU A 130 -0.81 0.54 10.84
CA LEU A 130 -0.60 0.22 9.43
C LEU A 130 -0.84 -1.26 9.16
N LEU A 131 -1.71 -1.55 8.19
CA LEU A 131 -1.88 -2.90 7.64
C LEU A 131 -1.08 -3.02 6.34
N PHE A 132 -0.09 -3.89 6.33
CA PHE A 132 0.84 -4.09 5.21
C PHE A 132 1.27 -5.55 5.10
N LYS A 133 1.80 -5.93 3.94
CA LYS A 133 2.45 -7.20 3.70
C LYS A 133 3.96 -7.02 3.57
N GLY A 134 4.71 -8.01 4.06
CA GLY A 134 6.17 -8.03 3.98
C GLY A 134 6.86 -7.52 5.25
N ASP A 135 8.16 -7.27 5.15
CA ASP A 135 9.03 -6.97 6.28
C ASP A 135 9.45 -5.50 6.38
N ASP A 136 9.15 -4.69 5.38
CA ASP A 136 9.71 -3.34 5.24
C ASP A 136 9.39 -2.45 6.45
N PHE A 137 8.15 -2.47 6.93
CA PHE A 137 7.75 -1.67 8.09
C PHE A 137 8.07 -2.32 9.44
N THR A 138 8.42 -3.61 9.48
CA THR A 138 8.69 -4.33 10.75
C THR A 138 9.89 -3.80 11.52
N LYS A 139 10.78 -3.09 10.84
CA LYS A 139 11.99 -2.48 11.41
C LYS A 139 11.86 -0.97 11.58
N THR A 140 10.63 -0.47 11.63
CA THR A 140 10.30 0.92 11.96
C THR A 140 9.55 0.97 13.29
N ASP A 141 9.25 2.17 13.77
CA ASP A 141 8.43 2.38 14.95
C ASP A 141 6.94 2.53 14.64
N ILE A 142 6.48 2.07 13.47
CA ILE A 142 5.07 2.09 13.10
C ILE A 142 4.29 1.00 13.86
N GLU A 143 3.14 1.35 14.38
CA GLU A 143 2.21 0.36 14.96
C GLU A 143 1.61 -0.48 13.82
N GLN A 144 1.68 -1.80 13.97
CA GLN A 144 1.04 -2.75 13.04
C GLN A 144 -0.43 -2.94 13.42
N ALA A 145 -1.30 -3.08 12.40
CA ALA A 145 -2.73 -3.29 12.57
C ALA A 145 -3.09 -4.77 12.84
#